data_cbcba49be4c254c9f354218b85e82207
#
_entry.id   cbcba49be4c254c9f354218b85e82207
#
_cell.length_a   1.000
_cell.length_b   1.000
_cell.length_c   1.000
_cell.angle_alpha   90.00
_cell.angle_beta   90.00
_cell.angle_gamma   90.00
#
_symmetry.space_group_name_H-M   'P 1'
#
loop_
_entity.id
_entity.type
_entity.pdbx_description
1 polymer ?
#
loop_
_entity_poly.entity_id
_entity_poly.type
_entity_poly.pdbx_seq_one_letter_code
_entity_poly.pdbx_strand_id
1 'polypeptide(L)'
;PQVGTVKLAKKLVWKNSGDAFTEANATAQTFKVNYVCTKDGKDVKSGEVTLKGDGTETAIADVPLGAACSFTEVAPAALPGFNWEGNFFQTPSGEVSKNNPLVVAVTNPVVTLTNKYTTAVGTFKVVKKVQATGITVPSTKKFSFNYTCTKDGAALTEHTNKKLEVTGAGEVVSPNIPVGASCTVTEDRESAKIDGATLTVAEGAPVTITTGAVPSVTIANTYVKDEGDFTITKKLVDPNGVAAGKTFDFAYVCTAAGKPEIKGELKSIPAGGSKTSPKIPAGYSCKITETGASVANADLKTTAINDVTIVKNSTQTVEVTNEYSQWKGVVKLSKSLTGTGKELAKNKEFQVGYKCVKGDKATK
;
A
#
# COMPACT_ATOMS: atom_id res chain seq x y z
N PRO A 1 49.58 58.21 -25.13
CA PRO A 1 49.78 56.76 -24.99
C PRO A 1 48.86 56.03 -25.95
N GLN A 2 49.40 55.06 -26.71
CA GLN A 2 48.61 54.23 -27.58
C GLN A 2 47.75 53.28 -26.72
N VAL A 3 46.47 53.05 -27.10
CA VAL A 3 45.52 52.23 -26.39
C VAL A 3 44.94 51.14 -27.30
N GLY A 4 44.49 50.06 -26.69
CA GLY A 4 43.80 48.95 -27.33
C GLY A 4 42.47 48.67 -26.64
N THR A 5 41.63 47.78 -27.24
CA THR A 5 40.37 47.34 -26.69
C THR A 5 40.48 45.87 -26.34
N VAL A 6 40.13 45.48 -25.13
CA VAL A 6 40.01 44.09 -24.71
C VAL A 6 38.54 43.72 -24.73
N LYS A 7 38.20 42.57 -25.35
CA LYS A 7 36.84 42.04 -25.44
C LYS A 7 36.74 40.77 -24.60
N LEU A 8 35.63 40.67 -23.86
CA LEU A 8 35.31 39.49 -23.08
C LEU A 8 33.96 38.90 -23.56
N ALA A 9 33.84 37.56 -23.53
CA ALA A 9 32.61 36.88 -23.78
C ALA A 9 32.40 35.79 -22.74
N LYS A 10 31.13 35.41 -22.53
CA LYS A 10 30.74 34.36 -21.60
C LYS A 10 30.52 33.01 -22.34
N LYS A 11 30.98 31.92 -21.77
CA LYS A 11 30.67 30.55 -22.20
C LYS A 11 30.21 29.75 -21.00
N LEU A 12 29.13 28.95 -21.18
CA LEU A 12 28.61 28.04 -20.18
C LEU A 12 28.76 26.62 -20.71
N VAL A 13 29.26 25.70 -19.90
CA VAL A 13 29.49 24.30 -20.33
C VAL A 13 29.14 23.30 -19.23
N TRP A 14 28.78 22.10 -19.63
CA TRP A 14 28.75 20.94 -18.75
C TRP A 14 30.19 20.52 -18.37
N LYS A 15 30.45 20.36 -17.07
CA LYS A 15 31.78 20.02 -16.56
C LYS A 15 32.35 18.73 -17.16
N ASN A 16 31.50 17.72 -17.33
CA ASN A 16 31.96 16.37 -17.71
C ASN A 16 32.15 16.18 -19.21
N SER A 17 31.40 16.89 -20.06
CA SER A 17 31.51 16.76 -21.50
C SER A 17 32.16 17.94 -22.21
N GLY A 18 32.13 19.13 -21.58
CA GLY A 18 32.52 20.37 -22.23
C GLY A 18 31.52 20.92 -23.24
N ASP A 19 30.40 20.23 -23.40
CA ASP A 19 29.30 20.69 -24.30
C ASP A 19 28.67 21.96 -23.75
N ALA A 20 27.98 22.71 -24.64
CA ALA A 20 27.29 23.92 -24.27
C ALA A 20 26.20 23.62 -23.21
N PHE A 21 26.23 24.39 -22.11
CA PHE A 21 25.20 24.41 -21.11
C PHE A 21 24.15 25.47 -21.52
N THR A 22 23.00 25.01 -22.02
CA THR A 22 22.00 25.85 -22.71
C THR A 22 20.76 26.13 -21.87
N GLU A 23 20.83 25.89 -20.56
CA GLU A 23 19.71 26.16 -19.66
C GLU A 23 19.31 27.63 -19.71
N ALA A 24 18.03 27.90 -19.99
CA ALA A 24 17.50 29.26 -20.20
C ALA A 24 17.77 30.18 -19.00
N ASN A 25 17.69 29.65 -17.77
CA ASN A 25 17.95 30.39 -16.54
C ASN A 25 19.40 30.88 -16.44
N ALA A 26 20.35 30.13 -17.01
CA ALA A 26 21.76 30.51 -17.01
C ALA A 26 22.12 31.46 -18.14
N THR A 27 21.59 31.19 -19.34
CA THR A 27 21.86 32.02 -20.53
C THR A 27 21.25 33.43 -20.38
N ALA A 28 20.15 33.58 -19.64
CA ALA A 28 19.52 34.82 -19.33
C ALA A 28 20.24 35.67 -18.22
N GLN A 29 21.20 35.03 -17.50
CA GLN A 29 21.91 35.71 -16.42
C GLN A 29 23.03 36.60 -16.93
N THR A 30 23.43 37.53 -16.05
CA THR A 30 24.60 38.34 -16.21
C THR A 30 25.70 37.91 -15.23
N PHE A 31 26.93 38.01 -15.65
CA PHE A 31 28.12 37.58 -14.90
C PHE A 31 29.07 38.79 -14.75
N LYS A 32 29.41 39.13 -13.51
CA LYS A 32 30.31 40.25 -13.21
C LYS A 32 31.75 39.78 -13.21
N VAL A 33 32.61 40.54 -13.86
CA VAL A 33 34.03 40.29 -13.96
C VAL A 33 34.80 41.52 -13.53
N ASN A 34 35.62 41.36 -12.51
CA ASN A 34 36.62 42.39 -12.14
C ASN A 34 37.85 42.20 -13.00
N TYR A 35 38.42 43.30 -13.47
CA TYR A 35 39.65 43.27 -14.20
C TYR A 35 40.68 44.26 -13.63
N VAL A 36 41.93 43.90 -13.71
CA VAL A 36 43.10 44.75 -13.37
C VAL A 36 44.10 44.64 -14.46
N CYS A 37 44.51 45.77 -15.03
CA CYS A 37 45.59 45.85 -16.04
C CYS A 37 46.75 46.63 -15.46
N THR A 38 47.92 46.00 -15.45
CA THR A 38 49.17 46.59 -14.89
C THR A 38 50.18 46.87 -16.00
N LYS A 39 50.96 47.92 -15.87
CA LYS A 39 52.10 48.22 -16.73
C LYS A 39 53.22 48.76 -15.87
N ASP A 40 54.45 48.25 -16.05
CA ASP A 40 55.60 48.66 -15.27
C ASP A 40 55.36 48.56 -13.74
N GLY A 41 54.65 47.49 -13.32
CA GLY A 41 54.31 47.24 -11.91
C GLY A 41 53.24 48.13 -11.28
N LYS A 42 52.58 48.99 -12.09
CA LYS A 42 51.49 49.88 -11.62
C LYS A 42 50.16 49.54 -12.29
N ASP A 43 49.08 49.68 -11.53
CA ASP A 43 47.73 49.57 -12.07
C ASP A 43 47.49 50.77 -13.01
N VAL A 44 47.23 50.48 -14.29
CA VAL A 44 46.96 51.49 -15.32
C VAL A 44 45.48 51.55 -15.73
N LYS A 45 44.72 50.46 -15.45
CA LYS A 45 43.30 50.42 -15.63
C LYS A 45 42.70 49.27 -14.82
N SER A 46 41.62 49.53 -14.11
CA SER A 46 40.83 48.49 -13.37
C SER A 46 39.34 48.83 -13.36
N GLY A 47 38.54 47.84 -13.10
CA GLY A 47 37.08 48.03 -13.01
C GLY A 47 36.32 46.72 -13.01
N GLU A 48 35.02 46.87 -13.17
CA GLU A 48 34.08 45.75 -13.31
C GLU A 48 33.36 45.85 -14.68
N VAL A 49 33.20 44.72 -15.34
CA VAL A 49 32.33 44.58 -16.52
C VAL A 49 31.30 43.49 -16.30
N THR A 50 30.15 43.61 -16.97
CA THR A 50 29.06 42.67 -16.93
C THR A 50 28.98 41.96 -18.26
N LEU A 51 29.08 40.60 -18.21
CA LEU A 51 28.94 39.71 -19.36
C LEU A 51 27.53 39.11 -19.37
N LYS A 52 26.94 38.92 -20.55
CA LYS A 52 25.70 38.21 -20.74
C LYS A 52 25.98 36.70 -20.92
N GLY A 53 25.13 35.85 -20.36
CA GLY A 53 25.24 34.43 -20.47
C GLY A 53 25.03 33.89 -21.90
N ASP A 54 24.48 34.70 -22.78
CA ASP A 54 24.25 34.41 -24.19
C ASP A 54 25.52 34.46 -25.08
N GLY A 55 26.67 34.81 -24.50
CA GLY A 55 27.93 34.94 -25.21
C GLY A 55 28.19 36.26 -25.94
N THR A 56 27.32 37.27 -25.76
CA THR A 56 27.53 38.63 -26.32
C THR A 56 28.84 39.18 -25.78
N GLU A 57 29.66 39.75 -26.71
CA GLU A 57 30.95 40.36 -26.35
C GLU A 57 30.75 41.68 -25.61
N THR A 58 31.53 41.92 -24.58
CA THR A 58 31.65 43.18 -23.84
C THR A 58 33.04 43.72 -23.96
N ALA A 59 33.17 45.01 -24.31
CA ALA A 59 34.47 45.68 -24.54
C ALA A 59 34.92 46.47 -23.34
N ILE A 60 36.22 46.40 -23.05
CA ILE A 60 36.99 47.32 -22.19
C ILE A 60 37.83 48.17 -23.13
N ALA A 61 37.40 49.43 -23.39
CA ALA A 61 38.10 50.35 -24.26
C ALA A 61 39.30 51.02 -23.56
N ASP A 62 40.11 51.71 -24.31
CA ASP A 62 41.17 52.57 -23.83
C ASP A 62 42.15 51.95 -22.83
N VAL A 63 42.54 50.68 -23.04
CA VAL A 63 43.57 50.01 -22.23
C VAL A 63 44.94 50.32 -22.83
N PRO A 64 45.91 50.81 -22.07
CA PRO A 64 47.26 51.09 -22.58
C PRO A 64 47.91 49.89 -23.24
N LEU A 65 48.50 50.07 -24.42
CA LEU A 65 49.26 48.99 -25.08
C LEU A 65 50.41 48.49 -24.21
N GLY A 66 50.61 47.16 -24.20
CA GLY A 66 51.58 46.49 -23.35
C GLY A 66 51.17 46.31 -21.89
N ALA A 67 49.99 46.77 -21.50
CA ALA A 67 49.45 46.43 -20.17
C ALA A 67 49.11 44.96 -20.06
N ALA A 68 49.40 44.36 -18.91
CA ALA A 68 49.10 42.98 -18.56
C ALA A 68 47.77 42.95 -17.80
N CYS A 69 46.73 42.38 -18.41
CA CYS A 69 45.37 42.32 -17.82
C CYS A 69 45.07 40.94 -17.26
N SER A 70 44.61 40.89 -16.02
CA SER A 70 44.01 39.73 -15.36
C SER A 70 42.53 39.92 -15.03
N PHE A 71 41.77 38.87 -14.94
CA PHE A 71 40.34 38.84 -14.79
C PHE A 71 39.94 37.92 -13.64
N THR A 72 38.90 38.31 -12.90
CA THR A 72 38.32 37.51 -11.81
C THR A 72 36.80 37.61 -11.88
N GLU A 73 36.14 36.47 -12.02
CA GLU A 73 34.66 36.48 -11.93
C GLU A 73 34.21 36.67 -10.49
N VAL A 74 33.24 37.54 -10.29
CA VAL A 74 32.48 37.60 -9.05
C VAL A 74 31.62 36.36 -9.00
N ALA A 75 31.55 35.67 -7.84
CA ALA A 75 30.82 34.42 -7.71
C ALA A 75 29.41 34.53 -8.34
N PRO A 76 29.06 33.66 -9.29
CA PRO A 76 27.77 33.73 -9.96
C PRO A 76 26.66 33.38 -9.00
N ALA A 77 25.45 33.92 -9.27
CA ALA A 77 24.25 33.51 -8.53
C ALA A 77 23.99 32.02 -8.65
N ALA A 78 23.47 31.42 -7.59
CA ALA A 78 23.11 30.00 -7.60
C ALA A 78 22.01 29.72 -8.63
N LEU A 79 22.18 28.69 -9.45
CA LEU A 79 21.17 28.22 -10.38
C LEU A 79 20.40 27.05 -9.73
N PRO A 80 19.07 27.17 -9.56
CA PRO A 80 18.27 26.10 -9.02
C PRO A 80 18.42 24.79 -9.85
N GLY A 81 18.75 23.69 -9.19
CA GLY A 81 18.95 22.40 -9.83
C GLY A 81 20.32 22.13 -10.43
N PHE A 82 21.27 23.08 -10.27
CA PHE A 82 22.63 22.93 -10.80
C PHE A 82 23.68 23.36 -9.78
N ASN A 83 24.85 22.75 -9.86
CA ASN A 83 26.03 23.13 -9.10
C ASN A 83 27.00 23.85 -10.03
N TRP A 84 27.48 25.03 -9.60
CA TRP A 84 28.61 25.67 -10.21
C TRP A 84 29.91 24.98 -9.77
N GLU A 85 30.74 24.58 -10.74
CA GLU A 85 31.93 23.76 -10.50
C GLU A 85 33.23 24.51 -10.78
N GLY A 86 33.11 25.82 -10.92
CA GLY A 86 34.26 26.70 -11.17
C GLY A 86 34.26 27.36 -12.54
N ASN A 87 35.22 28.20 -12.74
CA ASN A 87 35.44 28.96 -13.97
C ASN A 87 36.88 29.05 -14.37
N PHE A 88 37.14 29.50 -15.59
CA PHE A 88 38.44 29.88 -16.08
C PHE A 88 38.31 30.90 -17.23
N PHE A 89 39.34 31.72 -17.43
CA PHE A 89 39.46 32.62 -18.56
C PHE A 89 40.44 32.04 -19.58
N GLN A 90 40.12 32.17 -20.86
CA GLN A 90 40.97 31.71 -21.94
C GLN A 90 40.88 32.53 -23.19
N THR A 91 41.93 32.51 -24.00
CA THR A 91 41.94 32.93 -25.39
C THR A 91 42.19 31.69 -26.26
N PRO A 92 42.13 31.80 -27.62
CA PRO A 92 42.58 30.67 -28.51
C PRO A 92 44.04 30.23 -28.24
N SER A 93 44.85 31.09 -27.67
CA SER A 93 46.30 30.81 -27.36
C SER A 93 46.51 30.16 -25.99
N GLY A 94 45.49 30.05 -25.15
CA GLY A 94 45.58 29.44 -23.83
C GLY A 94 44.88 30.18 -22.71
N GLU A 95 45.06 29.66 -21.49
CA GLU A 95 44.45 30.21 -20.28
C GLU A 95 45.04 31.60 -19.95
N VAL A 96 44.12 32.51 -19.51
CA VAL A 96 44.45 33.84 -19.00
C VAL A 96 44.24 33.86 -17.49
N SER A 97 45.29 34.19 -16.74
CA SER A 97 45.24 34.22 -15.28
C SER A 97 46.15 35.35 -14.73
N LYS A 98 46.21 35.50 -13.42
CA LYS A 98 47.14 36.43 -12.79
C LYS A 98 48.58 36.11 -13.13
N ASN A 99 48.92 34.82 -13.27
CA ASN A 99 50.27 34.39 -13.59
C ASN A 99 50.56 34.33 -15.12
N ASN A 100 49.50 34.38 -15.93
CA ASN A 100 49.56 34.40 -17.39
C ASN A 100 48.57 35.48 -17.92
N PRO A 101 48.85 36.75 -17.71
CA PRO A 101 47.88 37.83 -18.06
C PRO A 101 47.82 38.02 -19.57
N LEU A 102 46.70 38.61 -20.06
CA LEU A 102 46.59 39.10 -21.42
C LEU A 102 47.44 40.36 -21.58
N VAL A 103 48.45 40.29 -22.42
CA VAL A 103 49.21 41.51 -22.81
C VAL A 103 48.50 42.23 -23.93
N VAL A 104 48.07 43.47 -23.66
CA VAL A 104 47.22 44.25 -24.58
C VAL A 104 48.02 44.72 -25.79
N ALA A 105 47.55 44.39 -26.96
CA ALA A 105 48.03 44.75 -28.28
C ALA A 105 47.00 45.65 -29.02
N VAL A 106 47.35 46.13 -30.20
CA VAL A 106 46.42 46.89 -31.08
C VAL A 106 45.18 46.04 -31.42
N THR A 107 45.42 44.76 -31.69
CA THR A 107 44.35 43.79 -31.90
C THR A 107 44.48 42.69 -30.86
N ASN A 108 43.43 42.43 -30.08
CA ASN A 108 43.42 41.45 -29.03
C ASN A 108 42.44 40.30 -29.37
N PRO A 109 42.76 39.06 -29.01
CA PRO A 109 41.77 37.98 -29.04
C PRO A 109 40.67 38.26 -28.01
N VAL A 110 39.48 37.69 -28.23
CA VAL A 110 38.41 37.69 -27.24
C VAL A 110 38.82 36.79 -26.06
N VAL A 111 38.73 37.29 -24.85
CA VAL A 111 38.90 36.52 -23.60
C VAL A 111 37.56 35.89 -23.25
N THR A 112 37.51 34.58 -23.28
CA THR A 112 36.28 33.84 -22.92
C THR A 112 36.31 33.44 -21.46
N LEU A 113 35.36 33.88 -20.67
CA LEU A 113 35.05 33.37 -19.33
C LEU A 113 34.15 32.13 -19.48
N THR A 114 34.64 30.96 -19.10
CA THR A 114 33.92 29.71 -19.15
C THR A 114 33.50 29.27 -17.75
N ASN A 115 32.19 29.09 -17.49
CA ASN A 115 31.70 28.46 -16.27
C ASN A 115 31.28 27.01 -16.53
N LYS A 116 31.61 26.16 -15.58
CA LYS A 116 31.29 24.72 -15.59
C LYS A 116 30.15 24.44 -14.61
N TYR A 117 29.21 23.62 -15.04
CA TYR A 117 28.06 23.20 -14.23
C TYR A 117 27.90 21.69 -14.22
N THR A 118 27.32 21.17 -13.15
CA THR A 118 26.79 19.81 -13.03
C THR A 118 25.33 19.86 -12.56
N THR A 119 24.58 18.80 -12.82
CA THR A 119 23.22 18.68 -12.27
C THR A 119 23.32 18.48 -10.76
N ALA A 120 22.59 19.26 -10.00
CA ALA A 120 22.43 19.03 -8.57
C ALA A 120 21.52 17.82 -8.37
N VAL A 121 21.89 16.92 -7.46
CA VAL A 121 21.14 15.70 -7.16
C VAL A 121 20.80 15.62 -5.69
N GLY A 122 19.74 14.89 -5.38
CA GLY A 122 19.31 14.54 -4.05
C GLY A 122 18.66 13.15 -4.05
N THR A 123 18.13 12.75 -2.91
CA THR A 123 17.45 11.46 -2.72
C THR A 123 16.13 11.68 -2.02
N PHE A 124 15.25 10.69 -2.08
CA PHE A 124 14.10 10.57 -1.19
C PHE A 124 14.15 9.24 -0.44
N LYS A 125 13.35 9.08 0.61
CA LYS A 125 13.20 7.82 1.31
C LYS A 125 11.75 7.34 1.30
N VAL A 126 11.56 6.03 1.20
CA VAL A 126 10.28 5.37 1.45
C VAL A 126 10.28 4.88 2.89
N VAL A 127 9.25 5.25 3.65
CA VAL A 127 9.02 4.81 5.02
C VAL A 127 7.87 3.80 5.01
N LYS A 128 8.15 2.53 5.29
CA LYS A 128 7.15 1.47 5.37
C LYS A 128 6.58 1.36 6.77
N LYS A 129 5.24 1.50 6.88
CA LYS A 129 4.47 1.22 8.10
C LYS A 129 3.62 -0.01 7.90
N VAL A 130 3.51 -0.85 8.93
CA VAL A 130 2.73 -2.08 8.93
C VAL A 130 1.89 -2.15 10.19
N GLN A 131 0.57 -2.34 10.02
CA GLN A 131 -0.38 -2.59 11.09
C GLN A 131 -1.11 -3.89 10.78
N ALA A 132 -1.43 -4.68 11.82
CA ALA A 132 -2.14 -5.95 11.66
C ALA A 132 -3.12 -6.17 12.81
N THR A 133 -4.31 -6.68 12.49
CA THR A 133 -5.36 -7.05 13.44
C THR A 133 -5.74 -8.50 13.22
N GLY A 134 -5.60 -9.31 14.28
CA GLY A 134 -5.93 -10.74 14.27
C GLY A 134 -4.97 -11.64 13.48
N ILE A 135 -3.91 -11.08 12.90
CA ILE A 135 -2.88 -11.82 12.15
C ILE A 135 -1.50 -11.24 12.45
N THR A 136 -0.46 -12.06 12.32
CA THR A 136 0.93 -11.61 12.46
C THR A 136 1.56 -11.44 11.08
N VAL A 137 2.16 -10.28 10.83
CA VAL A 137 2.98 -10.03 9.66
C VAL A 137 4.42 -10.39 10.00
N PRO A 138 5.07 -11.33 9.28
CA PRO A 138 6.46 -11.68 9.57
C PRO A 138 7.38 -10.47 9.44
N SER A 139 8.30 -10.29 10.38
CA SER A 139 9.32 -9.22 10.32
C SER A 139 10.25 -9.34 9.11
N THR A 140 10.34 -10.53 8.54
CA THR A 140 11.11 -10.83 7.32
C THR A 140 10.34 -10.58 6.03
N LYS A 141 9.07 -10.15 6.11
CA LYS A 141 8.25 -9.84 4.94
C LYS A 141 8.91 -8.72 4.13
N LYS A 142 9.12 -8.96 2.85
CA LYS A 142 9.62 -7.97 1.91
C LYS A 142 8.48 -7.23 1.23
N PHE A 143 8.64 -5.93 1.10
CA PHE A 143 7.74 -5.02 0.41
C PHE A 143 8.47 -4.35 -0.73
N SER A 144 7.93 -4.47 -1.94
CA SER A 144 8.51 -3.89 -3.14
C SER A 144 7.74 -2.65 -3.56
N PHE A 145 8.45 -1.64 -4.01
CA PHE A 145 7.89 -0.37 -4.48
C PHE A 145 8.40 -0.07 -5.87
N ASN A 146 7.54 0.51 -6.71
CA ASN A 146 7.94 1.09 -7.98
C ASN A 146 7.91 2.61 -7.84
N TYR A 147 8.93 3.30 -8.37
CA TYR A 147 8.91 4.75 -8.43
C TYR A 147 9.18 5.27 -9.84
N THR A 148 8.58 6.40 -10.13
CA THR A 148 8.77 7.14 -11.37
C THR A 148 8.93 8.62 -11.06
N CYS A 149 9.95 9.26 -11.65
CA CYS A 149 10.22 10.67 -11.45
C CYS A 149 10.06 11.44 -12.76
N THR A 150 9.52 12.65 -12.65
CA THR A 150 9.42 13.62 -13.77
C THR A 150 10.10 14.92 -13.37
N LYS A 151 10.66 15.62 -14.34
CA LYS A 151 11.18 16.97 -14.15
C LYS A 151 10.68 17.86 -15.28
N ASP A 152 10.15 19.03 -14.96
CA ASP A 152 9.58 19.98 -15.94
C ASP A 152 8.55 19.35 -16.88
N GLY A 153 7.75 18.40 -16.34
CA GLY A 153 6.72 17.66 -17.08
C GLY A 153 7.24 16.48 -17.90
N ALA A 154 8.56 16.28 -18.03
CA ALA A 154 9.16 15.18 -18.76
C ALA A 154 9.57 14.03 -17.83
N ALA A 155 9.38 12.78 -18.27
CA ALA A 155 9.83 11.60 -17.53
C ALA A 155 11.36 11.51 -17.54
N LEU A 156 11.94 11.21 -16.36
CA LEU A 156 13.34 10.90 -16.24
C LEU A 156 13.55 9.42 -16.53
N THR A 157 14.09 9.08 -17.70
CA THR A 157 14.25 7.69 -18.19
C THR A 157 14.98 6.81 -17.18
N GLU A 158 16.07 7.33 -16.56
CA GLU A 158 16.85 6.62 -15.56
C GLU A 158 16.10 6.39 -14.23
N HIS A 159 14.95 7.07 -14.04
CA HIS A 159 14.15 7.04 -12.83
C HIS A 159 12.67 6.71 -13.11
N THR A 160 12.40 5.95 -14.19
CA THR A 160 11.06 5.48 -14.57
C THR A 160 10.94 3.99 -14.27
N ASN A 161 9.87 3.59 -13.55
CA ASN A 161 9.59 2.20 -13.14
C ASN A 161 10.76 1.51 -12.45
N LYS A 162 11.48 2.24 -11.61
CA LYS A 162 12.58 1.68 -10.81
C LYS A 162 12.05 1.08 -9.52
N LYS A 163 12.73 0.05 -9.03
CA LYS A 163 12.31 -0.71 -7.85
C LYS A 163 13.11 -0.32 -6.61
N LEU A 164 12.41 -0.28 -5.48
CA LEU A 164 12.98 -0.23 -4.14
C LEU A 164 12.37 -1.36 -3.32
N GLU A 165 13.11 -1.88 -2.33
CA GLU A 165 12.64 -2.96 -1.47
C GLU A 165 12.96 -2.64 -0.02
N VAL A 166 12.03 -2.98 0.88
CA VAL A 166 12.21 -2.87 2.33
C VAL A 166 11.78 -4.18 2.99
N THR A 167 12.48 -4.60 4.02
CA THR A 167 12.11 -5.76 4.83
C THR A 167 11.44 -5.31 6.12
N GLY A 168 10.22 -5.80 6.36
CA GLY A 168 9.41 -5.41 7.52
C GLY A 168 8.98 -3.94 7.48
N ALA A 169 8.67 -3.38 8.65
CA ALA A 169 8.50 -1.95 8.84
C ALA A 169 9.91 -1.31 8.89
N GLY A 170 10.20 -0.41 7.94
CA GLY A 170 11.55 0.16 7.82
C GLY A 170 11.62 1.26 6.77
N GLU A 171 12.82 1.60 6.37
CA GLU A 171 13.08 2.66 5.40
C GLU A 171 14.04 2.19 4.30
N VAL A 172 13.87 2.74 3.09
CA VAL A 172 14.82 2.60 1.99
C VAL A 172 14.99 3.94 1.30
N VAL A 173 16.24 4.25 0.90
CA VAL A 173 16.61 5.50 0.22
C VAL A 173 16.75 5.23 -1.27
N SER A 174 16.29 6.17 -2.09
CA SER A 174 16.47 6.14 -3.54
C SER A 174 17.94 6.37 -3.94
N PRO A 175 18.34 5.99 -5.18
CA PRO A 175 19.52 6.55 -5.81
C PRO A 175 19.45 8.08 -5.93
N ASN A 176 20.56 8.71 -6.35
CA ASN A 176 20.60 10.13 -6.67
C ASN A 176 19.69 10.45 -7.85
N ILE A 177 18.87 11.48 -7.68
CA ILE A 177 17.88 11.95 -8.66
C ILE A 177 18.09 13.47 -8.84
N PRO A 178 17.90 14.02 -10.04
CA PRO A 178 18.04 15.45 -10.27
C PRO A 178 17.13 16.27 -9.36
N VAL A 179 17.69 17.32 -8.77
CA VAL A 179 16.95 18.29 -7.95
C VAL A 179 15.85 18.96 -8.77
N GLY A 180 14.70 19.19 -8.15
CA GLY A 180 13.49 19.69 -8.80
C GLY A 180 12.62 18.59 -9.41
N ALA A 181 13.08 17.35 -9.47
CA ALA A 181 12.25 16.23 -9.92
C ALA A 181 11.14 15.91 -8.92
N SER A 182 9.95 15.60 -9.42
CA SER A 182 8.82 15.08 -8.65
C SER A 182 8.74 13.56 -8.81
N CYS A 183 8.75 12.82 -7.72
CA CYS A 183 8.74 11.37 -7.71
C CYS A 183 7.47 10.82 -7.07
N THR A 184 6.80 9.91 -7.76
CA THR A 184 5.65 9.14 -7.26
C THR A 184 6.11 7.72 -6.94
N VAL A 185 5.69 7.18 -5.79
CA VAL A 185 6.00 5.83 -5.34
C VAL A 185 4.70 5.07 -5.15
N THR A 186 4.64 3.85 -5.67
CA THR A 186 3.51 2.92 -5.51
C THR A 186 4.00 1.59 -4.99
N GLU A 187 3.24 0.94 -4.12
CA GLU A 187 3.57 -0.40 -3.63
C GLU A 187 3.14 -1.47 -4.63
N ASP A 188 3.98 -2.46 -4.84
CA ASP A 188 3.61 -3.70 -5.49
C ASP A 188 2.74 -4.53 -4.54
N ARG A 189 1.42 -4.45 -4.74
CA ARG A 189 0.41 -5.08 -3.87
C ARG A 189 0.51 -6.59 -3.85
N GLU A 190 1.00 -7.23 -4.92
CA GLU A 190 1.21 -8.68 -4.94
C GLU A 190 2.32 -9.08 -3.96
N SER A 191 3.41 -8.30 -3.93
CA SER A 191 4.50 -8.53 -2.97
C SER A 191 4.03 -8.36 -1.52
N ALA A 192 3.03 -7.51 -1.28
CA ALA A 192 2.51 -7.19 0.04
C ALA A 192 1.44 -8.17 0.56
N LYS A 193 0.86 -9.05 -0.27
CA LYS A 193 -0.20 -9.98 0.13
C LYS A 193 0.23 -10.91 1.26
N ILE A 194 -0.71 -11.21 2.15
CA ILE A 194 -0.62 -12.23 3.20
C ILE A 194 -1.87 -13.09 3.12
N ASP A 195 -1.69 -14.41 3.06
CA ASP A 195 -2.79 -15.37 3.00
C ASP A 195 -3.67 -15.27 4.25
N GLY A 196 -4.98 -15.23 4.04
CA GLY A 196 -5.96 -15.15 5.10
C GLY A 196 -6.10 -13.77 5.74
N ALA A 197 -5.61 -12.72 5.07
CA ALA A 197 -5.79 -11.34 5.47
C ALA A 197 -6.21 -10.42 4.32
N THR A 198 -7.10 -9.51 4.62
CA THR A 198 -7.42 -8.39 3.74
C THR A 198 -6.39 -7.29 3.94
N LEU A 199 -5.75 -6.87 2.83
CA LEU A 199 -4.77 -5.78 2.79
C LEU A 199 -5.44 -4.48 2.35
N THR A 200 -5.19 -3.41 3.09
CA THR A 200 -5.44 -2.02 2.67
C THR A 200 -4.12 -1.28 2.63
N VAL A 201 -3.82 -0.60 1.52
CA VAL A 201 -2.60 0.19 1.32
C VAL A 201 -2.96 1.66 1.27
N ALA A 202 -2.34 2.47 2.15
CA ALA A 202 -2.35 3.92 2.07
C ALA A 202 -1.03 4.39 1.47
N GLU A 203 -1.08 4.95 0.27
CA GLU A 203 0.07 5.50 -0.45
C GLU A 203 0.28 6.96 -0.08
N GLY A 204 1.54 7.39 -0.03
CA GLY A 204 1.91 8.79 0.24
C GLY A 204 1.81 9.67 -1.01
N ALA A 205 1.78 10.97 -0.79
CA ALA A 205 1.84 11.95 -1.88
C ALA A 205 3.21 11.94 -2.59
N PRO A 206 3.28 12.39 -3.85
CA PRO A 206 4.54 12.58 -4.56
C PRO A 206 5.47 13.52 -3.79
N VAL A 207 6.78 13.30 -3.93
CA VAL A 207 7.81 14.12 -3.29
C VAL A 207 8.67 14.85 -4.31
N THR A 208 9.08 16.07 -3.97
CA THR A 208 10.02 16.85 -4.78
C THR A 208 11.44 16.67 -4.24
N ILE A 209 12.38 16.37 -5.11
CA ILE A 209 13.80 16.21 -4.76
C ILE A 209 14.41 17.60 -4.51
N THR A 210 15.07 17.75 -3.37
CA THR A 210 15.70 18.99 -2.94
C THR A 210 17.17 18.77 -2.57
N THR A 211 17.96 19.84 -2.51
CA THR A 211 19.32 19.80 -1.94
C THR A 211 19.25 19.83 -0.41
N GLY A 212 20.12 19.08 0.24
CA GLY A 212 20.33 19.14 1.71
C GLY A 212 19.26 18.51 2.58
N ALA A 213 18.09 18.15 2.04
CA ALA A 213 17.04 17.42 2.75
C ALA A 213 16.69 16.14 2.00
N VAL A 214 16.28 15.09 2.75
CA VAL A 214 15.79 13.82 2.20
C VAL A 214 14.28 13.75 2.45
N PRO A 215 13.45 14.18 1.49
CA PRO A 215 12.00 14.08 1.62
C PRO A 215 11.57 12.63 1.72
N SER A 216 10.43 12.36 2.36
CA SER A 216 9.95 11.00 2.62
C SER A 216 8.55 10.76 2.10
N VAL A 217 8.34 9.56 1.53
CA VAL A 217 7.02 9.00 1.19
C VAL A 217 6.70 7.91 2.22
N THR A 218 5.60 8.06 2.94
CA THR A 218 5.12 7.02 3.85
C THR A 218 4.09 6.15 3.15
N ILE A 219 4.32 4.84 3.14
CA ILE A 219 3.37 3.85 2.65
C ILE A 219 2.98 2.94 3.81
N ALA A 220 1.68 2.91 4.13
CA ALA A 220 1.15 2.17 5.26
C ALA A 220 0.27 1.01 4.81
N ASN A 221 0.58 -0.21 5.27
CA ASN A 221 -0.26 -1.39 5.08
C ASN A 221 -1.01 -1.71 6.35
N THR A 222 -2.32 -1.92 6.21
CA THR A 222 -3.17 -2.43 7.26
C THR A 222 -3.68 -3.81 6.84
N TYR A 223 -3.42 -4.81 7.68
CA TYR A 223 -3.88 -6.19 7.50
C TYR A 223 -4.96 -6.51 8.52
N VAL A 224 -6.07 -7.06 8.06
CA VAL A 224 -7.14 -7.57 8.91
C VAL A 224 -7.36 -9.03 8.57
N LYS A 225 -7.34 -9.91 9.58
CA LYS A 225 -7.59 -11.34 9.39
C LYS A 225 -8.95 -11.58 8.75
N ASP A 226 -9.02 -12.42 7.74
CA ASP A 226 -10.25 -12.80 7.07
C ASP A 226 -10.98 -13.86 7.91
N GLU A 227 -12.09 -13.46 8.55
CA GLU A 227 -12.91 -14.31 9.42
C GLU A 227 -14.40 -14.12 9.13
N GLY A 228 -15.18 -15.13 9.42
CA GLY A 228 -16.64 -15.14 9.41
C GLY A 228 -17.18 -16.02 10.53
N ASP A 229 -18.47 -16.27 10.54
CA ASP A 229 -19.14 -17.18 11.47
C ASP A 229 -20.36 -17.82 10.82
N PHE A 230 -21.02 -18.70 11.57
CA PHE A 230 -22.33 -19.21 11.20
C PHE A 230 -23.29 -19.16 12.40
N THR A 231 -24.57 -19.03 12.11
CA THR A 231 -25.66 -19.07 13.08
C THR A 231 -26.53 -20.27 12.83
N ILE A 232 -26.74 -21.09 13.86
CA ILE A 232 -27.72 -22.19 13.83
C ILE A 232 -29.04 -21.63 14.35
N THR A 233 -30.10 -21.81 13.54
CA THR A 233 -31.50 -21.52 13.94
C THR A 233 -32.25 -22.82 14.08
N LYS A 234 -32.79 -23.09 15.27
CA LYS A 234 -33.53 -24.33 15.57
C LYS A 234 -34.99 -24.17 15.34
N LYS A 235 -35.57 -25.00 14.48
CA LYS A 235 -37.00 -25.14 14.29
C LYS A 235 -37.51 -26.47 14.87
N LEU A 236 -38.75 -26.49 15.33
CA LEU A 236 -39.41 -27.65 15.93
C LEU A 236 -40.81 -27.82 15.33
N VAL A 237 -41.10 -29.01 14.87
CA VAL A 237 -42.42 -29.49 14.53
C VAL A 237 -42.80 -30.60 15.54
N ASP A 238 -43.62 -30.26 16.51
CA ASP A 238 -44.03 -31.15 17.62
C ASP A 238 -45.49 -31.01 17.95
N PRO A 239 -46.38 -31.54 17.11
CA PRO A 239 -47.83 -31.38 17.27
C PRO A 239 -48.38 -32.00 18.55
N ASN A 240 -47.65 -32.93 19.17
CA ASN A 240 -48.08 -33.65 20.39
C ASN A 240 -47.35 -33.12 21.65
N GLY A 241 -46.43 -32.14 21.52
CA GLY A 241 -45.72 -31.55 22.65
C GLY A 241 -44.73 -32.50 23.34
N VAL A 242 -44.29 -33.59 22.65
CA VAL A 242 -43.35 -34.60 23.25
C VAL A 242 -41.96 -34.03 23.54
N ALA A 243 -41.54 -32.98 22.86
CA ALA A 243 -40.28 -32.27 23.02
C ALA A 243 -40.46 -30.86 23.62
N ALA A 244 -41.62 -30.59 24.25
CA ALA A 244 -41.86 -29.27 24.84
C ALA A 244 -40.79 -28.87 25.89
N GLY A 245 -40.26 -27.68 25.78
CA GLY A 245 -39.20 -27.16 26.66
C GLY A 245 -37.80 -27.76 26.43
N LYS A 246 -37.64 -28.65 25.44
CA LYS A 246 -36.31 -29.22 25.11
C LYS A 246 -35.42 -28.16 24.47
N THR A 247 -34.13 -28.19 24.85
CA THR A 247 -33.04 -27.49 24.17
C THR A 247 -32.19 -28.45 23.36
N PHE A 248 -31.48 -27.94 22.36
CA PHE A 248 -30.74 -28.72 21.40
C PHE A 248 -29.27 -28.28 21.39
N ASP A 249 -28.39 -29.27 21.33
CA ASP A 249 -26.96 -29.08 21.30
C ASP A 249 -26.37 -29.44 19.93
N PHE A 250 -25.39 -28.69 19.48
CA PHE A 250 -24.71 -28.90 18.22
C PHE A 250 -23.21 -28.92 18.42
N ALA A 251 -22.53 -29.91 17.87
CA ALA A 251 -21.09 -29.95 17.72
C ALA A 251 -20.71 -29.57 16.28
N TYR A 252 -19.58 -28.92 16.11
CA TYR A 252 -19.06 -28.65 14.78
C TYR A 252 -17.56 -28.93 14.69
N VAL A 253 -17.12 -29.33 13.49
CA VAL A 253 -15.72 -29.53 13.10
C VAL A 253 -15.50 -28.78 11.79
N CYS A 254 -14.63 -27.78 11.81
CA CYS A 254 -14.29 -27.01 10.63
C CYS A 254 -12.90 -27.37 10.14
N THR A 255 -12.75 -27.62 8.85
CA THR A 255 -11.51 -28.03 8.20
C THR A 255 -11.18 -27.15 7.01
N ALA A 256 -9.89 -26.95 6.75
CA ALA A 256 -9.37 -26.35 5.53
C ALA A 256 -8.06 -27.05 5.14
N ALA A 257 -7.77 -27.13 3.85
CA ALA A 257 -6.58 -27.83 3.35
C ALA A 257 -5.29 -27.26 3.96
N GLY A 258 -4.46 -28.13 4.57
CA GLY A 258 -3.19 -27.76 5.18
C GLY A 258 -3.29 -26.91 6.44
N LYS A 259 -4.48 -26.79 7.06
CA LYS A 259 -4.70 -26.03 8.29
C LYS A 259 -5.18 -26.94 9.43
N PRO A 260 -4.94 -26.60 10.70
CA PRO A 260 -5.48 -27.31 11.85
C PRO A 260 -7.01 -27.32 11.86
N GLU A 261 -7.61 -28.42 12.36
CA GLU A 261 -9.05 -28.47 12.61
C GLU A 261 -9.48 -27.50 13.71
N ILE A 262 -10.65 -26.88 13.55
CA ILE A 262 -11.32 -26.07 14.57
C ILE A 262 -12.57 -26.81 15.02
N LYS A 263 -12.69 -27.11 16.32
CA LYS A 263 -13.83 -27.81 16.92
C LYS A 263 -14.52 -26.92 17.92
N GLY A 264 -15.85 -27.06 18.03
CA GLY A 264 -16.63 -26.33 19.02
C GLY A 264 -18.03 -26.87 19.16
N GLU A 265 -18.77 -26.28 20.07
CA GLU A 265 -20.16 -26.63 20.40
C GLU A 265 -21.02 -25.40 20.58
N LEU A 266 -22.29 -25.50 20.18
CA LEU A 266 -23.32 -24.52 20.45
C LEU A 266 -24.42 -25.24 21.26
N LYS A 267 -24.48 -24.97 22.56
CA LYS A 267 -25.34 -25.69 23.52
C LYS A 267 -26.61 -24.93 23.85
N SER A 268 -27.64 -25.67 24.23
CA SER A 268 -28.89 -25.15 24.83
C SER A 268 -29.62 -24.17 23.91
N ILE A 269 -29.77 -24.51 22.63
CA ILE A 269 -30.56 -23.72 21.69
C ILE A 269 -32.04 -24.14 21.86
N PRO A 270 -32.94 -23.25 22.30
CA PRO A 270 -34.36 -23.58 22.43
C PRO A 270 -35.03 -23.67 21.05
N ALA A 271 -36.20 -24.29 20.99
CA ALA A 271 -37.06 -24.26 19.81
C ALA A 271 -37.38 -22.79 19.43
N GLY A 272 -37.21 -22.44 18.16
CA GLY A 272 -37.34 -21.06 17.66
C GLY A 272 -36.18 -20.14 17.97
N GLY A 273 -35.16 -20.61 18.74
CA GLY A 273 -33.97 -19.85 19.07
C GLY A 273 -32.83 -20.05 18.08
N SER A 274 -31.80 -19.23 18.26
CA SER A 274 -30.58 -19.30 17.44
C SER A 274 -29.34 -19.06 18.29
N LYS A 275 -28.18 -19.52 17.78
CA LYS A 275 -26.86 -19.30 18.39
C LYS A 275 -25.79 -19.19 17.32
N THR A 276 -24.87 -18.25 17.49
CA THR A 276 -23.79 -17.97 16.54
C THR A 276 -22.48 -18.55 17.05
N SER A 277 -21.69 -19.12 16.15
CA SER A 277 -20.34 -19.61 16.46
C SER A 277 -19.38 -18.44 16.79
N PRO A 278 -18.27 -18.70 17.47
CA PRO A 278 -17.13 -17.78 17.45
C PRO A 278 -16.66 -17.52 16.00
N LYS A 279 -15.83 -16.47 15.82
CA LYS A 279 -15.19 -16.19 14.52
C LYS A 279 -14.27 -17.34 14.12
N ILE A 280 -14.38 -17.75 12.87
CA ILE A 280 -13.61 -18.84 12.24
C ILE A 280 -12.95 -18.25 11.01
N PRO A 281 -11.68 -18.59 10.70
CA PRO A 281 -11.04 -18.11 9.49
C PRO A 281 -11.83 -18.42 8.23
N ALA A 282 -11.88 -17.47 7.31
CA ALA A 282 -12.56 -17.68 6.03
C ALA A 282 -11.94 -18.82 5.21
N GLY A 283 -12.75 -19.52 4.43
CA GLY A 283 -12.33 -20.66 3.63
C GLY A 283 -12.41 -22.01 4.36
N TYR A 284 -12.70 -22.03 5.67
CA TYR A 284 -13.00 -23.28 6.36
C TYR A 284 -14.38 -23.83 5.97
N SER A 285 -14.51 -25.16 5.85
CA SER A 285 -15.77 -25.86 5.72
C SER A 285 -16.10 -26.53 7.04
N CYS A 286 -17.27 -26.20 7.61
CA CYS A 286 -17.71 -26.69 8.92
C CYS A 286 -18.79 -27.74 8.76
N LYS A 287 -18.53 -28.97 9.23
CA LYS A 287 -19.50 -30.04 9.40
C LYS A 287 -20.17 -29.86 10.75
N ILE A 288 -21.51 -29.75 10.76
CA ILE A 288 -22.33 -29.54 11.95
C ILE A 288 -23.14 -30.80 12.24
N THR A 289 -23.20 -31.20 13.51
CA THR A 289 -23.93 -32.38 13.96
C THR A 289 -24.77 -32.03 15.17
N GLU A 290 -26.07 -32.30 15.12
CA GLU A 290 -26.95 -32.20 16.28
C GLU A 290 -26.76 -33.39 17.20
N THR A 291 -26.72 -33.17 18.52
CA THR A 291 -26.53 -34.20 19.54
C THR A 291 -27.67 -34.20 20.54
N GLY A 292 -28.01 -35.39 21.10
CA GLY A 292 -28.98 -35.50 22.17
C GLY A 292 -30.43 -35.10 21.81
N ALA A 293 -30.79 -35.13 20.52
CA ALA A 293 -32.11 -34.71 20.08
C ALA A 293 -33.23 -35.70 20.39
N SER A 294 -32.94 -36.94 20.65
CA SER A 294 -33.94 -38.02 20.90
C SER A 294 -34.87 -37.72 22.07
N VAL A 295 -36.11 -38.14 21.98
CA VAL A 295 -37.14 -38.06 23.02
C VAL A 295 -37.78 -39.45 23.18
N ALA A 296 -38.03 -39.84 24.42
CA ALA A 296 -38.68 -41.13 24.69
C ALA A 296 -40.09 -41.21 24.12
N ASN A 297 -40.46 -42.41 23.58
CA ASN A 297 -41.77 -42.68 22.99
C ASN A 297 -42.17 -41.79 21.80
N ALA A 298 -41.16 -41.31 21.05
CA ALA A 298 -41.38 -40.55 19.81
C ALA A 298 -40.28 -40.89 18.78
N ASP A 299 -40.68 -40.88 17.52
CA ASP A 299 -39.76 -40.89 16.39
C ASP A 299 -39.25 -39.50 16.11
N LEU A 300 -37.99 -39.36 15.76
CA LEU A 300 -37.36 -38.11 15.39
C LEU A 300 -36.96 -38.15 13.92
N LYS A 301 -37.32 -37.12 13.17
CA LYS A 301 -36.80 -36.82 11.84
C LYS A 301 -36.14 -35.44 11.88
N THR A 302 -34.85 -35.40 11.60
CA THR A 302 -34.10 -34.15 11.51
C THR A 302 -33.82 -33.79 10.05
N THR A 303 -33.93 -32.53 9.67
CA THR A 303 -33.50 -32.07 8.33
C THR A 303 -31.99 -32.29 8.16
N ALA A 304 -31.58 -32.63 6.92
CA ALA A 304 -30.16 -32.77 6.60
C ALA A 304 -29.45 -31.45 6.87
N ILE A 305 -28.30 -31.50 7.55
CA ILE A 305 -27.43 -30.38 7.82
C ILE A 305 -26.30 -30.44 6.81
N ASN A 306 -26.25 -29.47 5.89
CA ASN A 306 -25.19 -29.35 4.93
C ASN A 306 -23.95 -28.69 5.56
N ASP A 307 -22.78 -29.01 5.03
CA ASP A 307 -21.54 -28.34 5.42
C ASP A 307 -21.61 -26.84 5.11
N VAL A 308 -21.03 -26.04 5.97
CA VAL A 308 -21.05 -24.56 5.89
C VAL A 308 -19.66 -24.05 5.57
N THR A 309 -19.50 -23.36 4.44
CA THR A 309 -18.26 -22.66 4.12
C THR A 309 -18.24 -21.29 4.78
N ILE A 310 -17.19 -21.00 5.54
CA ILE A 310 -17.00 -19.70 6.20
C ILE A 310 -16.56 -18.67 5.16
N VAL A 311 -17.33 -17.60 5.04
CA VAL A 311 -17.08 -16.47 4.13
C VAL A 311 -16.65 -15.27 4.95
N LYS A 312 -15.61 -14.55 4.51
CA LYS A 312 -15.08 -13.39 5.24
C LYS A 312 -16.14 -12.32 5.42
N ASN A 313 -16.14 -11.72 6.61
CA ASN A 313 -17.05 -10.63 7.00
C ASN A 313 -18.55 -10.98 6.82
N SER A 314 -18.89 -12.27 6.90
CA SER A 314 -20.26 -12.76 6.70
C SER A 314 -20.64 -13.77 7.76
N THR A 315 -21.93 -13.76 8.14
CA THR A 315 -22.54 -14.78 8.97
C THR A 315 -23.38 -15.70 8.07
N GLN A 316 -23.06 -17.00 8.05
CA GLN A 316 -23.83 -18.00 7.32
C GLN A 316 -24.97 -18.49 8.21
N THR A 317 -26.15 -18.76 7.66
CA THR A 317 -27.31 -19.25 8.42
C THR A 317 -27.55 -20.73 8.12
N VAL A 318 -27.68 -21.53 9.18
CA VAL A 318 -28.01 -22.96 9.15
C VAL A 318 -29.31 -23.16 9.89
N GLU A 319 -30.34 -23.57 9.17
CA GLU A 319 -31.63 -23.90 9.76
C GLU A 319 -31.74 -25.41 9.98
N VAL A 320 -32.05 -25.83 11.21
CA VAL A 320 -32.21 -27.25 11.57
C VAL A 320 -33.61 -27.46 12.13
N THR A 321 -34.42 -28.27 11.46
CA THR A 321 -35.77 -28.59 11.88
C THR A 321 -35.80 -30.05 12.41
N ASN A 322 -36.31 -30.24 13.62
CA ASN A 322 -36.68 -31.54 14.15
C ASN A 322 -38.20 -31.70 14.08
N GLU A 323 -38.62 -32.80 13.54
CA GLU A 323 -40.02 -33.24 13.51
C GLU A 323 -40.17 -34.46 14.41
N TYR A 324 -41.07 -34.36 15.42
CA TYR A 324 -41.36 -35.45 16.33
C TYR A 324 -42.75 -36.03 16.06
N SER A 325 -42.84 -37.37 16.02
CA SER A 325 -44.09 -38.07 15.95
C SER A 325 -44.19 -39.01 17.15
N GLN A 326 -45.24 -38.81 17.95
CA GLN A 326 -45.50 -39.64 19.13
C GLN A 326 -45.88 -41.06 18.73
N TRP A 327 -45.28 -42.07 19.39
CA TRP A 327 -45.68 -43.46 19.21
C TRP A 327 -47.11 -43.67 19.61
N LYS A 328 -47.85 -44.37 18.77
CA LYS A 328 -49.24 -44.75 19.01
C LYS A 328 -49.35 -46.27 19.03
N GLY A 329 -50.04 -46.75 20.06
CA GLY A 329 -50.41 -48.17 20.17
C GLY A 329 -51.85 -48.39 19.75
N VAL A 330 -52.19 -49.62 19.44
CA VAL A 330 -53.56 -50.04 19.16
C VAL A 330 -53.98 -51.02 20.22
N VAL A 331 -55.11 -50.75 20.85
CA VAL A 331 -55.77 -51.71 21.76
C VAL A 331 -56.86 -52.44 20.99
N LYS A 332 -56.77 -53.78 20.94
CA LYS A 332 -57.80 -54.63 20.38
C LYS A 332 -58.68 -55.13 21.51
N LEU A 333 -59.96 -54.86 21.42
CA LEU A 333 -60.97 -55.39 22.35
C LEU A 333 -61.70 -56.52 21.69
N SER A 334 -61.88 -57.63 22.41
CA SER A 334 -62.71 -58.72 21.98
C SER A 334 -63.74 -59.05 23.04
N LYS A 335 -64.93 -59.39 22.60
CA LYS A 335 -66.02 -59.78 23.44
C LYS A 335 -66.29 -61.27 23.18
N SER A 336 -66.28 -62.06 24.23
CA SER A 336 -66.70 -63.47 24.16
C SER A 336 -68.01 -63.65 24.90
N LEU A 337 -68.85 -64.54 24.39
CA LEU A 337 -70.13 -64.85 25.01
C LEU A 337 -70.00 -66.30 25.52
N THR A 338 -70.42 -66.55 26.77
CA THR A 338 -70.39 -67.85 27.41
C THR A 338 -71.79 -68.16 28.04
N GLY A 339 -72.11 -69.38 28.34
CA GLY A 339 -73.33 -69.82 28.98
C GLY A 339 -74.44 -70.19 27.99
N THR A 340 -75.57 -70.70 28.50
CA THR A 340 -76.67 -71.25 27.73
C THR A 340 -77.40 -70.26 26.88
N GLY A 341 -77.36 -68.94 27.21
CA GLY A 341 -78.00 -67.90 26.44
C GLY A 341 -77.15 -67.30 25.33
N LYS A 342 -75.90 -67.80 25.07
CA LYS A 342 -74.97 -67.21 24.11
C LYS A 342 -75.52 -67.06 22.69
N GLU A 343 -76.37 -68.00 22.24
CA GLU A 343 -76.92 -67.98 20.89
C GLU A 343 -77.99 -66.82 20.73
N LEU A 344 -78.69 -66.43 21.80
CA LEU A 344 -79.60 -65.27 21.80
C LEU A 344 -78.92 -63.96 21.70
N ALA A 345 -77.65 -63.87 22.11
CA ALA A 345 -76.86 -62.69 22.11
C ALA A 345 -75.86 -62.61 20.97
N LYS A 346 -75.75 -63.64 20.13
CA LYS A 346 -74.71 -63.82 19.08
C LYS A 346 -74.67 -62.65 18.10
N ASN A 347 -75.80 -62.05 17.78
CA ASN A 347 -75.96 -60.94 16.85
C ASN A 347 -76.24 -59.57 17.58
N LYS A 348 -76.00 -59.50 18.88
CA LYS A 348 -76.15 -58.22 19.62
C LYS A 348 -74.88 -57.46 19.62
N GLU A 349 -74.97 -56.10 19.43
CA GLU A 349 -73.91 -55.15 19.61
C GLU A 349 -73.75 -54.86 21.11
N PHE A 350 -72.48 -54.80 21.54
CA PHE A 350 -72.07 -54.46 22.91
C PHE A 350 -71.26 -53.19 22.90
N GLN A 351 -71.71 -52.16 23.63
CA GLN A 351 -70.93 -50.93 23.82
C GLN A 351 -69.92 -51.16 24.93
N VAL A 352 -68.66 -50.80 24.65
CA VAL A 352 -67.55 -50.85 25.61
C VAL A 352 -66.99 -49.45 25.76
N GLY A 353 -67.09 -48.88 26.96
CA GLY A 353 -66.39 -47.65 27.30
C GLY A 353 -64.92 -47.97 27.65
N TYR A 354 -64.00 -47.17 27.12
CA TYR A 354 -62.63 -47.26 27.51
C TYR A 354 -62.04 -45.89 27.85
N LYS A 355 -61.04 -45.83 28.69
CA LYS A 355 -60.31 -44.64 29.06
C LYS A 355 -58.82 -44.96 29.00
N CYS A 356 -58.10 -44.19 28.20
CA CYS A 356 -56.66 -44.25 28.21
C CYS A 356 -56.11 -43.15 29.11
N VAL A 357 -55.12 -43.45 29.93
CA VAL A 357 -54.46 -42.48 30.81
C VAL A 357 -52.95 -42.62 30.62
N LYS A 358 -52.28 -41.45 30.63
CA LYS A 358 -50.81 -41.39 30.68
C LYS A 358 -50.43 -40.55 31.90
N GLY A 359 -49.95 -41.26 32.94
CA GLY A 359 -49.86 -40.64 34.29
C GLY A 359 -51.25 -40.26 34.79
N ASP A 360 -51.37 -39.11 35.41
CA ASP A 360 -52.68 -38.64 35.96
C ASP A 360 -53.58 -37.89 34.94
N LYS A 361 -53.21 -37.85 33.67
CA LYS A 361 -53.99 -37.14 32.62
C LYS A 361 -54.65 -38.14 31.68
N ALA A 362 -55.96 -37.97 31.49
CA ALA A 362 -56.73 -38.71 30.49
C ALA A 362 -56.28 -38.24 29.09
N THR A 363 -55.98 -39.17 28.19
CA THR A 363 -55.76 -38.87 26.76
C THR A 363 -57.04 -39.24 26.01
N LYS A 364 -57.53 -38.34 25.14
CA LYS A 364 -58.64 -38.61 24.24
C LYS A 364 -58.25 -39.58 23.15
#